data_fb43b81d45f5702a60d88209921567c2
#
_entry.id   fb43b81d45f5702a60d88209921567c2
#
_cell.length_a   1.000
_cell.length_b   1.000
_cell.length_c   1.000
_cell.angle_alpha   90.00
_cell.angle_beta   90.00
_cell.angle_gamma   90.00
#
_symmetry.space_group_name_H-M   'P 1'
#
loop_
_entity.id
_entity.type
_entity.pdbx_description
1 polymer ?
#
loop_
_entity_poly.entity_id
_entity_poly.type
_entity_poly.pdbx_seq_one_letter_code
_entity_poly.pdbx_strand_id
1 'polypeptide(L)'
;MRIIDHSPFLSKKGEITLVGKIQGPLKFGPSWVKDMQAQKQVMDQFSQMLDKRYVLLRNVDLLSSGVPIPLLFLGPQGVSVIYVSSLRGVYRAKNEEWMSMVGGKFRPSKPNLVMRVKLMAAAVDTFLTKKGIKPPTLEAVLLFPAPGMHVDMVSPAVRIVPGDALERFLATLVKSPVVLDPVTVSKIAETIAGIQESEEPEIALREETDKATGRRPHRPAKAASMAGFRLTRNHWIILGALIVFNVLLSCVLLYLVFILNR
;
A
#
# COMPACT_ATOMS: atom_id res chain seq x y z
N MET A 1 15.55 -15.49 3.54
CA MET A 1 14.10 -15.29 3.40
C MET A 1 13.72 -15.38 1.93
N ARG A 2 12.56 -15.95 1.58
CA ARG A 2 11.99 -15.94 0.21
C ARG A 2 11.08 -14.72 0.07
N ILE A 3 11.25 -13.93 -1.01
CA ILE A 3 10.40 -12.77 -1.30
C ILE A 3 9.61 -13.04 -2.57
N ILE A 4 8.31 -12.79 -2.54
CA ILE A 4 7.38 -12.83 -3.68
C ILE A 4 6.80 -11.42 -3.81
N ASP A 5 7.11 -10.71 -4.89
CA ASP A 5 6.75 -9.31 -5.07
C ASP A 5 5.80 -9.14 -6.26
N HIS A 6 4.59 -8.69 -5.98
CA HIS A 6 3.55 -8.41 -6.98
C HIS A 6 3.34 -6.90 -7.17
N SER A 7 4.33 -6.08 -6.78
CA SER A 7 4.18 -4.63 -6.85
C SER A 7 4.20 -4.13 -8.29
N PRO A 8 3.20 -3.34 -8.70
CA PRO A 8 3.20 -2.69 -10.00
C PRO A 8 4.31 -1.64 -10.08
N PHE A 9 4.79 -1.35 -11.29
CA PHE A 9 5.77 -0.30 -11.55
C PHE A 9 7.16 -0.50 -10.95
N LEU A 10 7.52 -1.73 -10.58
CA LEU A 10 8.87 -2.07 -10.18
C LEU A 10 9.65 -2.73 -11.33
N SER A 11 10.96 -2.49 -11.34
CA SER A 11 11.90 -3.21 -12.19
C SER A 11 12.18 -4.61 -11.61
N LYS A 12 12.80 -5.50 -12.41
CA LYS A 12 13.29 -6.81 -11.93
C LYS A 12 14.28 -6.70 -10.74
N LYS A 13 14.86 -5.52 -10.53
CA LYS A 13 15.73 -5.23 -9.38
C LYS A 13 14.99 -4.67 -8.16
N GLY A 14 13.66 -4.58 -8.21
CA GLY A 14 12.82 -4.02 -7.14
C GLY A 14 12.88 -2.49 -7.02
N GLU A 15 13.38 -1.79 -8.03
CA GLU A 15 13.43 -0.33 -8.08
C GLU A 15 12.18 0.23 -8.76
N ILE A 16 11.72 1.39 -8.30
CA ILE A 16 10.56 2.07 -8.90
C ILE A 16 10.94 2.59 -10.29
N THR A 17 10.22 2.16 -11.32
CA THR A 17 10.43 2.62 -12.70
C THR A 17 10.10 4.10 -12.86
N LEU A 18 10.59 4.75 -13.94
CA LEU A 18 10.23 6.14 -14.24
C LEU A 18 8.72 6.32 -14.39
N VAL A 19 8.05 5.37 -15.06
CA VAL A 19 6.58 5.34 -15.18
C VAL A 19 5.93 5.25 -13.80
N GLY A 20 6.46 4.39 -12.93
CA GLY A 20 5.99 4.24 -11.55
C GLY A 20 6.12 5.50 -10.70
N LYS A 21 7.17 6.30 -10.90
CA LYS A 21 7.33 7.59 -10.19
C LYS A 21 6.24 8.60 -10.54
N ILE A 22 5.68 8.51 -11.74
CA ILE A 22 4.61 9.41 -12.23
C ILE A 22 3.22 8.82 -11.92
N GLN A 23 2.97 7.58 -12.34
CA GLN A 23 1.65 6.95 -12.24
C GLN A 23 1.35 6.44 -10.83
N GLY A 24 2.36 6.01 -10.08
CA GLY A 24 2.19 5.51 -8.71
C GLY A 24 1.50 6.52 -7.79
N PRO A 25 2.01 7.76 -7.66
CA PRO A 25 1.36 8.79 -6.86
C PRO A 25 -0.05 9.16 -7.33
N LEU A 26 -0.31 9.12 -8.63
CA LEU A 26 -1.64 9.39 -9.20
C LEU A 26 -2.65 8.28 -8.86
N LYS A 27 -2.21 7.02 -8.88
CA LYS A 27 -3.07 5.85 -8.65
C LYS A 27 -3.23 5.54 -7.15
N PHE A 28 -2.15 5.64 -6.37
CA PHE A 28 -2.09 5.17 -4.99
C PHE A 28 -1.92 6.28 -3.94
N GLY A 29 -1.78 7.53 -4.38
CA GLY A 29 -1.62 8.70 -3.51
C GLY A 29 -0.18 9.22 -3.42
N PRO A 30 -0.01 10.47 -2.93
CA PRO A 30 1.26 11.20 -2.99
C PRO A 30 2.39 10.60 -2.13
N SER A 31 2.06 9.82 -1.11
CA SER A 31 3.05 9.13 -0.26
C SER A 31 3.60 7.85 -0.88
N TRP A 32 2.99 7.32 -1.96
CA TRP A 32 3.26 6.00 -2.51
C TRP A 32 4.75 5.72 -2.75
N VAL A 33 5.48 6.64 -3.37
CA VAL A 33 6.93 6.47 -3.63
C VAL A 33 7.72 6.30 -2.33
N LYS A 34 7.41 7.14 -1.33
CA LYS A 34 8.07 7.09 -0.01
C LYS A 34 7.73 5.81 0.75
N ASP A 35 6.48 5.38 0.67
CA ASP A 35 6.02 4.14 1.32
C ASP A 35 6.64 2.91 0.66
N MET A 36 6.81 2.90 -0.68
CA MET A 36 7.51 1.84 -1.42
C MET A 36 9.00 1.77 -1.05
N GLN A 37 9.66 2.91 -0.86
CA GLN A 37 11.04 2.97 -0.39
C GLN A 37 11.17 2.49 1.07
N ALA A 38 10.24 2.89 1.93
CA ALA A 38 10.17 2.44 3.31
C ALA A 38 9.96 0.91 3.39
N GLN A 39 9.08 0.35 2.57
CA GLN A 39 8.90 -1.09 2.46
C GLN A 39 10.19 -1.80 2.03
N LYS A 40 10.89 -1.25 1.01
CA LYS A 40 12.17 -1.83 0.57
C LYS A 40 13.18 -1.87 1.71
N GLN A 41 13.34 -0.78 2.46
CA GLN A 41 14.23 -0.71 3.62
C GLN A 41 13.90 -1.81 4.64
N VAL A 42 12.63 -2.01 4.97
CA VAL A 42 12.17 -3.07 5.89
C VAL A 42 12.49 -4.45 5.33
N MET A 43 12.22 -4.68 4.04
CA MET A 43 12.50 -5.97 3.39
C MET A 43 13.99 -6.30 3.38
N ASP A 44 14.85 -5.31 3.14
CA ASP A 44 16.30 -5.47 3.15
C ASP A 44 16.78 -5.89 4.56
N GLN A 45 16.28 -5.25 5.63
CA GLN A 45 16.58 -5.62 7.02
C GLN A 45 16.07 -7.02 7.38
N PHE A 46 14.85 -7.35 6.97
CA PHE A 46 14.29 -8.70 7.18
C PHE A 46 15.15 -9.77 6.49
N SER A 47 15.61 -9.49 5.27
CA SER A 47 16.43 -10.43 4.48
C SER A 47 17.81 -10.68 5.09
N GLN A 48 18.36 -9.68 5.80
CA GLN A 48 19.65 -9.83 6.49
C GLN A 48 19.55 -10.67 7.77
N MET A 49 18.42 -10.62 8.47
CA MET A 49 18.23 -11.23 9.77
C MET A 49 17.50 -12.59 9.74
N LEU A 50 16.73 -12.86 8.68
CA LEU A 50 15.84 -13.99 8.61
C LEU A 50 16.30 -15.00 7.55
N ASP A 51 16.22 -16.29 7.90
CA ASP A 51 16.62 -17.41 7.04
C ASP A 51 15.53 -17.84 6.04
N LYS A 52 15.75 -18.95 5.30
CA LYS A 52 14.87 -19.46 4.26
C LYS A 52 13.51 -19.99 4.74
N ARG A 53 13.31 -20.15 6.05
CA ARG A 53 12.03 -20.60 6.64
C ARG A 53 10.94 -19.52 6.58
N TYR A 54 11.33 -18.29 6.29
CA TYR A 54 10.44 -17.15 6.22
C TYR A 54 10.12 -16.78 4.77
N VAL A 55 8.85 -16.44 4.55
CA VAL A 55 8.35 -15.95 3.25
C VAL A 55 7.73 -14.57 3.45
N LEU A 56 8.05 -13.64 2.57
CA LEU A 56 7.46 -12.31 2.51
C LEU A 56 6.79 -12.13 1.16
N LEU A 57 5.48 -11.93 1.16
CA LEU A 57 4.74 -11.53 -0.02
C LEU A 57 4.52 -10.02 0.04
N ARG A 58 4.80 -9.33 -1.06
CA ARG A 58 4.63 -7.89 -1.17
C ARG A 58 3.51 -7.56 -2.15
N ASN A 59 2.69 -6.59 -1.75
CA ASN A 59 1.58 -6.04 -2.53
C ASN A 59 0.59 -7.12 -2.99
N VAL A 60 0.14 -7.93 -2.03
CA VAL A 60 -0.84 -8.99 -2.25
C VAL A 60 -2.22 -8.38 -2.45
N ASP A 61 -2.88 -8.67 -3.57
CA ASP A 61 -4.29 -8.36 -3.76
C ASP A 61 -5.14 -9.60 -3.44
N LEU A 62 -5.97 -9.48 -2.42
CA LEU A 62 -6.95 -10.51 -2.09
C LEU A 62 -8.26 -10.13 -2.80
N LEU A 63 -8.61 -10.86 -3.84
CA LEU A 63 -9.75 -10.68 -4.77
C LEU A 63 -11.05 -10.13 -4.18
N SER A 64 -11.27 -10.39 -2.92
CA SER A 64 -12.50 -10.00 -2.22
C SER A 64 -12.38 -8.70 -1.42
N SER A 65 -11.16 -8.19 -1.19
CA SER A 65 -10.95 -7.04 -0.30
C SER A 65 -10.86 -5.70 -1.03
N GLY A 66 -10.45 -5.71 -2.30
CA GLY A 66 -10.17 -4.49 -3.09
C GLY A 66 -9.12 -3.58 -2.48
N VAL A 67 -8.39 -4.07 -1.46
CA VAL A 67 -7.33 -3.34 -0.76
C VAL A 67 -6.07 -4.19 -0.77
N PRO A 68 -5.00 -3.77 -1.47
CA PRO A 68 -3.77 -4.52 -1.51
C PRO A 68 -3.11 -4.55 -0.12
N ILE A 69 -2.61 -5.72 0.26
CA ILE A 69 -1.86 -5.93 1.50
C ILE A 69 -0.40 -5.58 1.19
N PRO A 70 0.17 -4.52 1.82
CA PRO A 70 1.51 -4.05 1.49
C PRO A 70 2.58 -5.12 1.70
N LEU A 71 2.61 -5.73 2.88
CA LEU A 71 3.49 -6.83 3.21
C LEU A 71 2.73 -7.90 4.00
N LEU A 72 2.80 -9.13 3.55
CA LEU A 72 2.33 -10.31 4.27
C LEU A 72 3.53 -11.18 4.61
N PHE A 73 3.83 -11.29 5.88
CA PHE A 73 4.96 -12.03 6.40
C PHE A 73 4.52 -13.37 6.98
N LEU A 74 5.14 -14.43 6.53
CA LEU A 74 4.85 -15.81 6.90
C LEU A 74 6.11 -16.44 7.47
N GLY A 75 5.99 -17.07 8.62
CA GLY A 75 7.10 -17.74 9.27
C GLY A 75 6.64 -18.82 10.24
N PRO A 76 7.60 -19.52 10.86
CA PRO A 76 7.29 -20.55 11.86
C PRO A 76 6.44 -20.03 13.03
N GLN A 77 6.44 -18.73 13.31
CA GLN A 77 5.70 -18.11 14.39
C GLN A 77 4.28 -17.68 14.01
N GLY A 78 3.88 -17.86 12.74
CA GLY A 78 2.55 -17.52 12.26
C GLY A 78 2.55 -16.56 11.07
N VAL A 79 1.47 -15.81 10.95
CA VAL A 79 1.19 -14.86 9.87
C VAL A 79 1.16 -13.45 10.43
N SER A 80 1.85 -12.52 9.79
CA SER A 80 1.79 -11.10 10.16
C SER A 80 1.45 -10.24 8.96
N VAL A 81 0.43 -9.42 9.08
CA VAL A 81 0.07 -8.37 8.11
C VAL A 81 0.77 -7.10 8.52
N ILE A 82 1.72 -6.65 7.71
CA ILE A 82 2.58 -5.51 8.03
C ILE A 82 2.24 -4.34 7.10
N TYR A 83 1.75 -3.26 7.68
CA TYR A 83 1.59 -1.98 7.00
C TYR A 83 2.81 -1.10 7.31
N VAL A 84 3.60 -0.81 6.29
CA VAL A 84 4.76 0.08 6.41
C VAL A 84 4.36 1.48 5.98
N SER A 85 4.65 2.46 6.81
CA SER A 85 4.38 3.87 6.52
C SER A 85 5.63 4.73 6.65
N SER A 86 5.80 5.64 5.71
CA SER A 86 6.88 6.64 5.69
C SER A 86 6.58 7.89 6.53
N LEU A 87 5.50 7.90 7.29
CA LEU A 87 5.10 9.03 8.14
C LEU A 87 6.18 9.40 9.15
N ARG A 88 6.23 10.68 9.48
CA ARG A 88 7.09 11.29 10.50
C ARG A 88 6.26 12.22 11.39
N GLY A 89 6.77 12.50 12.57
CA GLY A 89 6.12 13.40 13.51
C GLY A 89 5.61 12.70 14.76
N VAL A 90 4.73 13.35 15.50
CA VAL A 90 4.22 12.89 16.79
C VAL A 90 2.78 12.43 16.65
N TYR A 91 2.54 11.19 17.02
CA TYR A 91 1.24 10.54 16.92
C TYR A 91 0.88 9.86 18.24
N ARG A 92 -0.39 9.53 18.37
CA ARG A 92 -0.90 8.69 19.47
C ARG A 92 -1.77 7.59 18.90
N ALA A 93 -1.53 6.37 19.34
CA ALA A 93 -2.37 5.22 19.10
C ALA A 93 -3.07 4.82 20.39
N LYS A 94 -4.38 4.93 20.43
CA LYS A 94 -5.20 4.55 21.60
C LYS A 94 -6.32 3.63 21.16
N ASN A 95 -6.31 2.38 21.65
CA ASN A 95 -7.22 1.35 21.17
C ASN A 95 -7.21 1.25 19.62
N GLU A 96 -8.31 1.58 18.97
CA GLU A 96 -8.45 1.59 17.50
C GLU A 96 -8.25 2.99 16.88
N GLU A 97 -7.97 4.00 17.70
CA GLU A 97 -7.80 5.37 17.25
C GLU A 97 -6.36 5.68 16.86
N TRP A 98 -6.23 6.46 15.80
CA TRP A 98 -4.97 7.02 15.31
C TRP A 98 -5.07 8.53 15.29
N MET A 99 -4.22 9.22 16.06
CA MET A 99 -4.26 10.66 16.25
C MET A 99 -2.89 11.27 15.91
N SER A 100 -2.90 12.47 15.33
CA SER A 100 -1.71 13.29 15.10
C SER A 100 -1.70 14.48 16.05
N MET A 101 -0.50 14.94 16.43
CA MET A 101 -0.34 16.13 17.23
C MET A 101 -0.42 17.37 16.33
N VAL A 102 -1.40 18.24 16.61
CA VAL A 102 -1.62 19.50 15.90
C VAL A 102 -1.84 20.60 16.93
N GLY A 103 -0.99 21.64 16.95
CA GLY A 103 -1.09 22.75 17.89
C GLY A 103 -1.01 22.30 19.36
N GLY A 104 -0.14 21.32 19.68
CA GLY A 104 0.04 20.80 21.03
C GLY A 104 -1.07 19.86 21.52
N LYS A 105 -2.06 19.53 20.68
CA LYS A 105 -3.17 18.64 21.04
C LYS A 105 -3.28 17.49 20.06
N PHE A 106 -3.61 16.29 20.56
CA PHE A 106 -3.89 15.12 19.71
C PHE A 106 -5.27 15.25 19.08
N ARG A 107 -5.33 15.10 17.75
CA ARG A 107 -6.58 15.10 16.96
C ARG A 107 -6.65 13.85 16.09
N PRO A 108 -7.85 13.30 15.85
CA PRO A 108 -8.01 12.16 14.95
C PRO A 108 -7.36 12.42 13.59
N SER A 109 -6.53 11.49 13.14
CA SER A 109 -5.83 11.57 11.86
C SER A 109 -6.55 10.73 10.79
N LYS A 110 -6.57 11.23 9.58
CA LYS A 110 -7.07 10.50 8.40
C LYS A 110 -5.93 10.25 7.42
N PRO A 111 -5.76 9.02 6.93
CA PRO A 111 -6.49 7.80 7.31
C PRO A 111 -6.15 7.32 8.73
N ASN A 112 -7.06 6.60 9.38
CA ASN A 112 -6.78 5.89 10.62
C ASN A 112 -5.95 4.63 10.31
N LEU A 113 -4.65 4.66 10.60
CA LEU A 113 -3.73 3.58 10.25
C LEU A 113 -3.94 2.33 11.10
N VAL A 114 -4.32 2.49 12.37
CA VAL A 114 -4.62 1.35 13.27
C VAL A 114 -5.79 0.55 12.72
N MET A 115 -6.91 1.23 12.41
CA MET A 115 -8.08 0.57 11.83
C MET A 115 -7.76 -0.03 10.46
N ARG A 116 -6.96 0.66 9.65
CA ARG A 116 -6.58 0.19 8.32
C ARG A 116 -5.86 -1.15 8.36
N VAL A 117 -4.82 -1.29 9.20
CA VAL A 117 -4.07 -2.54 9.27
C VAL A 117 -4.87 -3.65 9.95
N LYS A 118 -5.73 -3.31 10.91
CA LYS A 118 -6.66 -4.26 11.51
C LYS A 118 -7.63 -4.86 10.46
N LEU A 119 -8.19 -4.02 9.59
CA LEU A 119 -9.07 -4.47 8.51
C LEU A 119 -8.32 -5.33 7.47
N MET A 120 -7.06 -5.00 7.16
CA MET A 120 -6.22 -5.83 6.30
C MET A 120 -5.98 -7.22 6.92
N ALA A 121 -5.68 -7.28 8.21
CA ALA A 121 -5.51 -8.54 8.91
C ALA A 121 -6.80 -9.38 8.92
N ALA A 122 -7.96 -8.77 9.16
CA ALA A 122 -9.25 -9.43 9.08
C ALA A 122 -9.56 -9.96 7.67
N ALA A 123 -9.15 -9.24 6.62
CA ALA A 123 -9.31 -9.69 5.24
C ALA A 123 -8.45 -10.92 4.95
N VAL A 124 -7.21 -10.95 5.43
CA VAL A 124 -6.30 -12.12 5.32
C VAL A 124 -6.87 -13.31 6.07
N ASP A 125 -7.35 -13.12 7.31
CA ASP A 125 -7.96 -14.18 8.10
C ASP A 125 -9.17 -14.78 7.41
N THR A 126 -10.08 -13.93 6.93
CA THR A 126 -11.28 -14.34 6.18
C THR A 126 -10.91 -15.13 4.93
N PHE A 127 -9.90 -14.65 4.19
CA PHE A 127 -9.41 -15.31 2.98
C PHE A 127 -8.85 -16.71 3.29
N LEU A 128 -7.94 -16.81 4.25
CA LEU A 128 -7.33 -18.08 4.65
C LEU A 128 -8.38 -19.07 5.18
N THR A 129 -9.32 -18.59 5.98
CA THR A 129 -10.44 -19.41 6.49
C THR A 129 -11.30 -19.97 5.36
N LYS A 130 -11.61 -19.17 4.32
CA LYS A 130 -12.34 -19.65 3.12
C LYS A 130 -11.56 -20.71 2.33
N LYS A 131 -10.22 -20.71 2.43
CA LYS A 131 -9.36 -21.75 1.84
C LYS A 131 -9.12 -22.93 2.75
N GLY A 132 -9.82 -23.02 3.89
CA GLY A 132 -9.66 -24.08 4.87
C GLY A 132 -8.35 -24.01 5.66
N ILE A 133 -7.70 -22.87 5.66
CA ILE A 133 -6.43 -22.63 6.38
C ILE A 133 -6.71 -21.71 7.55
N LYS A 134 -6.47 -22.21 8.77
CA LYS A 134 -6.60 -21.40 9.99
C LYS A 134 -5.23 -21.28 10.66
N PRO A 135 -4.51 -20.18 10.44
CA PRO A 135 -3.23 -19.98 11.10
C PRO A 135 -3.47 -19.82 12.61
N PRO A 136 -2.60 -20.41 13.47
CA PRO A 136 -2.75 -20.33 14.93
C PRO A 136 -2.55 -18.89 15.44
N THR A 137 -1.78 -18.09 14.72
CA THR A 137 -1.54 -16.66 15.01
C THR A 137 -1.60 -15.84 13.74
N LEU A 138 -2.37 -14.75 13.78
CA LEU A 138 -2.39 -13.73 12.76
C LEU A 138 -2.29 -12.36 13.44
N GLU A 139 -1.19 -11.66 13.18
CA GLU A 139 -0.86 -10.39 13.84
C GLU A 139 -0.98 -9.23 12.85
N ALA A 140 -1.57 -8.12 13.29
CA ALA A 140 -1.60 -6.85 12.57
C ALA A 140 -0.47 -5.94 13.08
N VAL A 141 0.44 -5.54 12.19
CA VAL A 141 1.63 -4.77 12.53
C VAL A 141 1.67 -3.46 11.75
N LEU A 142 1.81 -2.34 12.44
CA LEU A 142 2.05 -1.02 11.88
C LEU A 142 3.50 -0.62 12.11
N LEU A 143 4.28 -0.46 11.03
CA LEU A 143 5.72 -0.28 11.09
C LEU A 143 6.13 1.04 10.46
N PHE A 144 7.01 1.79 11.14
CA PHE A 144 7.53 3.09 10.74
C PHE A 144 9.06 3.08 10.69
N PRO A 145 9.70 2.74 9.56
CA PRO A 145 11.16 2.63 9.49
C PRO A 145 11.87 3.98 9.47
N ALA A 146 11.14 5.07 9.14
CA ALA A 146 11.74 6.40 9.03
C ALA A 146 12.09 6.98 10.40
N PRO A 147 13.28 7.59 10.57
CA PRO A 147 13.63 8.32 11.80
C PRO A 147 12.71 9.54 11.99
N GLY A 148 12.54 9.93 13.24
CA GLY A 148 11.69 11.08 13.61
C GLY A 148 10.20 10.76 13.69
N MET A 149 9.85 9.47 13.74
CA MET A 149 8.51 9.02 14.10
C MET A 149 8.42 8.77 15.60
N HIS A 150 7.47 9.41 16.27
CA HIS A 150 7.19 9.21 17.68
C HIS A 150 5.73 8.83 17.89
N VAL A 151 5.50 7.69 18.54
CA VAL A 151 4.14 7.19 18.79
C VAL A 151 3.94 6.99 20.29
N ASP A 152 3.02 7.74 20.86
CA ASP A 152 2.49 7.50 22.19
C ASP A 152 1.47 6.35 22.13
N MET A 153 1.78 5.23 22.76
CA MET A 153 1.01 3.99 22.68
C MET A 153 0.18 3.77 23.93
N VAL A 154 -1.14 3.85 23.80
CA VAL A 154 -2.11 3.63 24.89
C VAL A 154 -2.98 2.41 24.53
N SER A 155 -2.52 1.21 24.85
CA SER A 155 -3.20 -0.07 24.55
C SER A 155 -3.69 -0.16 23.10
N PRO A 156 -2.82 0.02 22.08
CA PRO A 156 -3.23 0.00 20.68
C PRO A 156 -3.75 -1.39 20.29
N ALA A 157 -4.78 -1.42 19.43
CA ALA A 157 -5.41 -2.66 18.93
C ALA A 157 -4.51 -3.46 17.95
N VAL A 158 -3.36 -2.88 17.55
CA VAL A 158 -2.38 -3.50 16.64
C VAL A 158 -0.98 -3.29 17.20
N ARG A 159 -0.04 -4.13 16.80
CA ARG A 159 1.35 -3.94 17.18
C ARG A 159 1.95 -2.77 16.41
N ILE A 160 2.60 -1.86 17.12
CA ILE A 160 3.28 -0.71 16.52
C ILE A 160 4.79 -0.87 16.71
N VAL A 161 5.53 -0.75 15.60
CA VAL A 161 6.98 -0.93 15.57
C VAL A 161 7.63 0.34 14.99
N PRO A 162 8.20 1.21 15.83
CA PRO A 162 9.06 2.30 15.36
C PRO A 162 10.37 1.75 14.76
N GLY A 163 11.06 2.55 13.94
CA GLY A 163 12.25 2.11 13.22
C GLY A 163 13.41 1.66 14.13
N ASP A 164 13.59 2.32 15.26
CA ASP A 164 14.57 1.98 16.29
C ASP A 164 14.26 0.68 17.04
N ALA A 165 13.01 0.21 17.00
CA ALA A 165 12.58 -1.04 17.60
C ALA A 165 12.56 -2.24 16.61
N LEU A 166 12.87 -2.02 15.33
CA LEU A 166 12.72 -3.03 14.28
C LEU A 166 13.61 -4.26 14.52
N GLU A 167 14.88 -4.06 14.85
CA GLU A 167 15.80 -5.18 15.16
C GLU A 167 15.32 -5.99 16.37
N ARG A 168 14.85 -5.31 17.42
CA ARG A 168 14.28 -5.96 18.60
C ARG A 168 13.01 -6.73 18.27
N PHE A 169 12.16 -6.17 17.40
CA PHE A 169 10.98 -6.85 16.90
C PHE A 169 11.35 -8.16 16.19
N LEU A 170 12.31 -8.13 15.26
CA LEU A 170 12.78 -9.32 14.55
C LEU A 170 13.42 -10.34 15.49
N ALA A 171 14.27 -9.89 16.42
CA ALA A 171 14.89 -10.77 17.41
C ALA A 171 13.84 -11.45 18.30
N THR A 172 12.78 -10.73 18.68
CA THR A 172 11.66 -11.31 19.44
C THR A 172 10.89 -12.31 18.59
N LEU A 173 10.64 -12.00 17.33
CA LEU A 173 9.95 -12.88 16.40
C LEU A 173 10.70 -14.22 16.26
N VAL A 174 12.01 -14.18 16.02
CA VAL A 174 12.84 -15.40 15.86
C VAL A 174 12.85 -16.27 17.12
N LYS A 175 12.79 -15.65 18.30
CA LYS A 175 12.76 -16.34 19.60
C LYS A 175 11.36 -16.86 19.99
N SER A 176 10.31 -16.43 19.31
CA SER A 176 8.94 -16.86 19.62
C SER A 176 8.73 -18.35 19.29
N PRO A 177 7.82 -19.03 19.96
CA PRO A 177 7.54 -20.45 19.72
C PRO A 177 7.18 -20.73 18.26
N VAL A 178 7.66 -21.87 17.76
CA VAL A 178 7.29 -22.38 16.44
C VAL A 178 5.87 -22.97 16.53
N VAL A 179 4.94 -22.43 15.76
CA VAL A 179 3.54 -22.85 15.72
C VAL A 179 3.12 -23.30 14.32
N LEU A 180 3.92 -23.01 13.30
CA LEU A 180 3.74 -23.47 11.92
C LEU A 180 4.98 -24.23 11.43
N ASP A 181 4.74 -25.36 10.81
CA ASP A 181 5.79 -26.09 10.11
C ASP A 181 6.13 -25.43 8.76
N PRO A 182 7.33 -25.67 8.20
CA PRO A 182 7.76 -25.05 6.95
C PRO A 182 6.88 -25.42 5.74
N VAL A 183 6.27 -26.60 5.74
CA VAL A 183 5.39 -27.06 4.65
C VAL A 183 4.11 -26.23 4.66
N THR A 184 3.54 -26.03 5.84
CA THR A 184 2.34 -25.18 6.00
C THR A 184 2.63 -23.72 5.64
N VAL A 185 3.79 -23.17 6.02
CA VAL A 185 4.22 -21.82 5.59
C VAL A 185 4.30 -21.73 4.07
N SER A 186 4.92 -22.71 3.38
CA SER A 186 4.99 -22.73 1.92
C SER A 186 3.62 -22.86 1.28
N LYS A 187 2.76 -23.74 1.81
CA LYS A 187 1.39 -23.93 1.32
C LYS A 187 0.56 -22.66 1.41
N ILE A 188 0.65 -21.91 2.53
CA ILE A 188 -0.02 -20.62 2.68
C ILE A 188 0.51 -19.63 1.64
N ALA A 189 1.83 -19.53 1.48
CA ALA A 189 2.45 -18.64 0.52
C ALA A 189 2.01 -18.93 -0.92
N GLU A 190 2.01 -20.19 -1.34
CA GLU A 190 1.60 -20.63 -2.66
C GLU A 190 0.11 -20.42 -2.91
N THR A 191 -0.73 -20.68 -1.90
CA THR A 191 -2.19 -20.44 -1.99
C THR A 191 -2.48 -18.96 -2.24
N ILE A 192 -1.71 -18.07 -1.62
CA ILE A 192 -1.89 -16.62 -1.81
C ILE A 192 -1.27 -16.15 -3.13
N ALA A 193 -0.08 -16.61 -3.47
CA ALA A 193 0.61 -16.24 -4.72
C ALA A 193 -0.12 -16.77 -5.96
N GLY A 194 -0.60 -18.01 -5.95
CA GLY A 194 -1.26 -18.66 -7.07
C GLY A 194 -2.57 -18.01 -7.52
N ILE A 195 -3.18 -17.17 -6.68
CA ILE A 195 -4.38 -16.42 -7.06
C ILE A 195 -4.03 -15.29 -8.04
N GLN A 196 -2.90 -14.66 -7.86
CA GLN A 196 -2.49 -13.54 -8.71
C GLN A 196 -1.97 -14.02 -10.07
N GLU A 197 -1.33 -15.19 -10.12
CA GLU A 197 -0.90 -15.79 -11.39
C GLU A 197 -2.09 -16.25 -12.25
N SER A 198 -3.21 -16.65 -11.65
CA SER A 198 -4.41 -17.08 -12.39
C SER A 198 -5.24 -15.92 -12.94
N GLU A 199 -5.05 -14.69 -12.47
CA GLU A 199 -5.81 -13.51 -12.92
C GLU A 199 -5.12 -12.69 -14.00
N GLU A 200 -3.78 -12.64 -14.04
CA GLU A 200 -3.08 -11.92 -15.10
C GLU A 200 -3.47 -12.37 -16.51
N PRO A 201 -3.57 -13.69 -16.83
CA PRO A 201 -3.99 -14.12 -18.15
C PRO A 201 -5.47 -13.85 -18.45
N GLU A 202 -6.35 -13.84 -17.46
CA GLU A 202 -7.80 -13.57 -17.69
C GLU A 202 -8.08 -12.10 -17.97
N ILE A 203 -7.36 -11.19 -17.30
CA ILE A 203 -7.49 -9.75 -17.56
C ILE A 203 -6.88 -9.38 -18.91
N ALA A 204 -5.72 -9.94 -19.26
CA ALA A 204 -5.10 -9.74 -20.57
C ALA A 204 -5.96 -10.28 -21.72
N LEU A 205 -6.55 -11.47 -21.57
CA LEU A 205 -7.47 -12.06 -22.54
C LEU A 205 -8.77 -11.25 -22.70
N ARG A 206 -9.31 -10.70 -21.60
CA ARG A 206 -10.50 -9.83 -21.67
C ARG A 206 -10.20 -8.50 -22.37
N GLU A 207 -9.05 -7.87 -22.09
CA GLU A 207 -8.66 -6.63 -22.77
C GLU A 207 -8.38 -6.85 -24.27
N GLU A 208 -7.80 -7.97 -24.68
CA GLU A 208 -7.59 -8.30 -26.09
C GLU A 208 -8.90 -8.66 -26.80
N THR A 209 -9.81 -9.37 -26.16
CA THR A 209 -11.11 -9.74 -26.70
C THR A 209 -12.01 -8.51 -26.87
N ASP A 210 -12.00 -7.56 -25.93
CA ASP A 210 -12.75 -6.31 -26.02
C ASP A 210 -12.20 -5.38 -27.11
N LYS A 211 -10.87 -5.37 -27.34
CA LYS A 211 -10.25 -4.65 -28.47
C LYS A 211 -10.56 -5.27 -29.83
N ALA A 212 -10.66 -6.61 -29.89
CA ALA A 212 -10.93 -7.33 -31.13
C ALA A 212 -12.41 -7.29 -31.56
N THR A 213 -13.35 -7.19 -30.59
CA THR A 213 -14.79 -7.28 -30.88
C THR A 213 -15.50 -5.93 -30.95
N GLY A 214 -14.81 -4.80 -30.66
CA GLY A 214 -15.39 -3.45 -30.75
C GLY A 214 -16.62 -3.22 -29.83
N ARG A 215 -16.87 -4.12 -28.90
CA ARG A 215 -17.96 -3.98 -27.94
C ARG A 215 -17.61 -2.98 -26.86
N ARG A 216 -18.42 -1.95 -26.73
CA ARG A 216 -18.37 -1.02 -25.59
C ARG A 216 -18.56 -1.81 -24.30
N PRO A 217 -17.71 -1.62 -23.28
CA PRO A 217 -17.78 -2.38 -22.04
C PRO A 217 -19.16 -2.20 -21.39
N HIS A 218 -19.83 -3.31 -21.14
CA HIS A 218 -21.08 -3.37 -20.39
C HIS A 218 -20.75 -3.00 -18.93
N ARG A 219 -21.29 -1.89 -18.47
CA ARG A 219 -21.11 -1.33 -17.14
C ARG A 219 -21.73 -2.29 -16.12
N PRO A 220 -20.96 -2.99 -15.28
CA PRO A 220 -21.54 -3.75 -14.16
C PRO A 220 -22.11 -2.78 -13.14
N ALA A 221 -23.27 -3.14 -12.58
CA ALA A 221 -23.97 -2.36 -11.59
C ALA A 221 -23.12 -2.17 -10.32
N LYS A 222 -23.01 -0.92 -9.91
CA LYS A 222 -22.64 -0.35 -8.61
C LYS A 222 -21.95 -1.31 -7.59
N ALA A 223 -20.64 -1.44 -7.68
CA ALA A 223 -19.81 -1.60 -6.50
C ALA A 223 -19.45 -0.21 -5.98
N ALA A 224 -19.52 -0.01 -4.67
CA ALA A 224 -19.30 1.28 -4.01
C ALA A 224 -17.93 1.84 -4.38
N SER A 225 -17.90 2.93 -5.16
CA SER A 225 -16.69 3.57 -5.61
C SER A 225 -16.02 4.27 -4.43
N MET A 226 -14.79 3.88 -4.13
CA MET A 226 -13.84 4.78 -3.47
C MET A 226 -13.74 6.07 -4.27
N ALA A 227 -13.76 7.20 -3.57
CA ALA A 227 -13.80 8.54 -4.13
C ALA A 227 -12.67 8.81 -5.13
N GLY A 228 -12.88 8.48 -6.38
CA GLY A 228 -12.18 9.09 -7.49
C GLY A 228 -12.65 10.54 -7.58
N PHE A 229 -11.71 11.45 -7.69
CA PHE A 229 -11.94 12.87 -7.93
C PHE A 229 -12.84 13.00 -9.18
N ARG A 230 -14.15 13.02 -9.00
CA ARG A 230 -15.09 13.33 -10.07
C ARG A 230 -15.02 14.84 -10.29
N LEU A 231 -14.22 15.26 -11.25
CA LEU A 231 -14.31 16.60 -11.80
C LEU A 231 -15.75 16.80 -12.28
N THR A 232 -16.51 17.55 -11.53
CA THR A 232 -17.86 17.95 -11.93
C THR A 232 -17.74 18.83 -13.18
N ARG A 233 -18.83 18.93 -13.97
CA ARG A 233 -18.90 19.78 -15.18
C ARG A 233 -18.37 21.19 -14.94
N ASN A 234 -18.53 21.70 -13.73
CA ASN A 234 -18.01 23.01 -13.30
C ASN A 234 -16.46 23.06 -13.20
N HIS A 235 -15.80 21.97 -12.82
CA HIS A 235 -14.32 21.92 -12.78
C HIS A 235 -13.73 21.96 -14.19
N TRP A 236 -14.40 21.36 -15.20
CA TRP A 236 -13.98 21.44 -16.59
C TRP A 236 -14.13 22.88 -17.15
N ILE A 237 -15.17 23.60 -16.73
CA ILE A 237 -15.37 25.01 -17.10
C ILE A 237 -14.26 25.88 -16.49
N ILE A 238 -13.91 25.66 -15.21
CA ILE A 238 -12.84 26.40 -14.52
C ILE A 238 -11.48 26.11 -15.19
N LEU A 239 -11.20 24.85 -15.50
CA LEU A 239 -9.96 24.45 -16.17
C LEU A 239 -9.86 25.07 -17.58
N GLY A 240 -10.95 25.06 -18.35
CA GLY A 240 -11.02 25.71 -19.64
C GLY A 240 -10.79 27.22 -19.55
N ALA A 241 -11.45 27.91 -18.61
CA ALA A 241 -11.26 29.32 -18.35
C ALA A 241 -9.81 29.67 -17.97
N LEU A 242 -9.16 28.84 -17.17
CA LEU A 242 -7.77 29.02 -16.77
C LEU A 242 -6.81 28.90 -17.98
N ILE A 243 -7.05 27.95 -18.88
CA ILE A 243 -6.26 27.78 -20.11
C ILE A 243 -6.43 29.00 -21.02
N VAL A 244 -7.66 29.45 -21.24
CA VAL A 244 -7.95 30.66 -22.08
C VAL A 244 -7.28 31.89 -21.47
N PHE A 245 -7.35 32.06 -20.14
CA PHE A 245 -6.72 33.18 -19.45
C PHE A 245 -5.17 33.16 -19.62
N ASN A 246 -4.53 32.01 -19.51
CA ASN A 246 -3.06 31.87 -19.75
C ASN A 246 -2.67 32.20 -21.19
N VAL A 247 -3.47 31.76 -22.17
CA VAL A 247 -3.21 32.08 -23.58
C VAL A 247 -3.34 33.59 -23.84
N LEU A 248 -4.38 34.23 -23.31
CA LEU A 248 -4.56 35.69 -23.43
C LEU A 248 -3.40 36.45 -22.75
N LEU A 249 -2.99 36.04 -21.56
CA LEU A 249 -1.88 36.66 -20.85
C LEU A 249 -0.56 36.55 -21.65
N SER A 250 -0.29 35.36 -22.24
CA SER A 250 0.87 35.15 -23.11
C SER A 250 0.83 36.02 -24.37
N CYS A 251 -0.33 36.19 -25.00
CA CYS A 251 -0.52 37.09 -26.15
C CYS A 251 -0.26 38.55 -25.79
N VAL A 252 -0.76 39.01 -24.63
CA VAL A 252 -0.53 40.37 -24.13
C VAL A 252 0.96 40.61 -23.84
N LEU A 253 1.65 39.64 -23.21
CA LEU A 253 3.09 39.72 -22.96
C LEU A 253 3.90 39.80 -24.26
N LEU A 254 3.57 38.99 -25.27
CA LEU A 254 4.22 39.01 -26.57
C LEU A 254 3.97 40.36 -27.28
N TYR A 255 2.77 40.91 -27.20
CA TYR A 255 2.44 42.20 -27.74
C TYR A 255 3.19 43.35 -27.09
N LEU A 256 3.32 43.32 -25.74
CA LEU A 256 4.12 44.31 -25.00
C LEU A 256 5.62 44.24 -25.35
N VAL A 257 6.18 43.01 -25.43
CA VAL A 257 7.56 42.81 -25.86
C VAL A 257 7.79 43.34 -27.27
N PHE A 258 6.84 43.13 -28.18
CA PHE A 258 6.91 43.64 -29.57
C PHE A 258 6.87 45.18 -29.64
N ILE A 259 6.06 45.84 -28.79
CA ILE A 259 6.01 47.31 -28.71
C ILE A 259 7.26 47.89 -28.07
N LEU A 260 7.78 47.29 -27.01
CA LEU A 260 8.96 47.74 -26.31
C LEU A 260 10.27 47.56 -27.10
N ASN A 261 10.27 46.68 -28.09
CA ASN A 261 11.41 46.36 -28.93
C ASN A 261 11.37 47.06 -30.30
N ARG A 262 10.46 48.05 -30.48
CA ARG A 262 10.30 48.89 -31.66
C ARG A 262 10.73 50.34 -31.35
#